data_497ab06dfd1530e03cd5d86fa46edb3f
#
_entry.id   497ab06dfd1530e03cd5d86fa46edb3f
#
_cell.length_a   1.000
_cell.length_b   1.000
_cell.length_c   1.000
_cell.angle_alpha   90.00
_cell.angle_beta   90.00
_cell.angle_gamma   90.00
#
_symmetry.space_group_name_H-M   'P 1'
#
loop_
_entity.id
_entity.type
_entity.pdbx_description
1 polymer ?
#
loop_
_entity_poly.entity_id
_entity_poly.type
_entity_poly.pdbx_seq_one_letter_code
_entity_poly.pdbx_strand_id
1 'polypeptide(L)'
;MHEGVDQLATLYPLCFFRAHELRRPLKIGTREDIIAQHPELQPGVIESALQIYTRCVPYWSTLKVGAARIDLDGNVAGEVTLEDQQAAKLKIAKADRRAKAREIEDRKQPAAPPVLSQPPSRRSR
;
A
#
# COMPACT_ATOMS: atom_id res chain seq x y z
N MET A 1 -2.16 -1.89 -12.50
CA MET A 1 -2.46 -1.55 -11.14
C MET A 1 -1.32 -0.83 -10.42
N HIS A 2 -0.10 -1.23 -10.69
CA HIS A 2 1.06 -0.54 -10.11
C HIS A 2 1.69 0.49 -11.03
N GLU A 3 1.02 0.77 -12.14
CA GLU A 3 1.49 1.78 -13.09
C GLU A 3 1.71 3.13 -12.45
N GLY A 4 0.76 3.56 -11.61
CA GLY A 4 0.87 4.85 -10.94
C GLY A 4 2.06 4.92 -10.00
N VAL A 5 2.31 3.83 -9.25
CA VAL A 5 3.45 3.74 -8.35
C VAL A 5 4.75 3.75 -9.15
N ASP A 6 4.79 3.01 -10.26
CA ASP A 6 5.97 3.00 -11.14
C ASP A 6 6.24 4.39 -11.70
N GLN A 7 5.19 5.11 -12.07
CA GLN A 7 5.32 6.47 -12.57
C GLN A 7 5.89 7.40 -11.50
N LEU A 8 5.39 7.30 -10.26
CA LEU A 8 5.91 8.10 -9.16
C LEU A 8 7.36 7.76 -8.86
N ALA A 9 7.72 6.47 -8.91
CA ALA A 9 9.10 6.05 -8.67
C ALA A 9 10.04 6.54 -9.76
N THR A 10 9.54 6.66 -10.99
CA THR A 10 10.32 7.21 -12.09
C THR A 10 10.52 8.72 -11.94
N LEU A 11 9.48 9.44 -11.55
CA LEU A 11 9.54 10.89 -11.36
C LEU A 11 10.33 11.28 -10.12
N TYR A 12 10.21 10.50 -9.05
CA TYR A 12 10.81 10.82 -7.76
C TYR A 12 11.52 9.59 -7.19
N PRO A 13 12.65 9.18 -7.78
CA PRO A 13 13.32 7.93 -7.37
C PRO A 13 13.90 7.98 -5.95
N LEU A 14 14.08 9.16 -5.37
CA LEU A 14 14.58 9.29 -4.00
C LEU A 14 13.46 9.29 -2.97
N CYS A 15 12.21 9.32 -3.42
CA CYS A 15 11.04 9.38 -2.54
C CYS A 15 10.21 8.10 -2.63
N PHE A 16 9.98 7.61 -3.83
CA PHE A 16 9.13 6.44 -4.07
C PHE A 16 9.97 5.26 -4.51
N PHE A 17 9.90 4.18 -3.74
CA PHE A 17 10.68 2.98 -3.98
C PHE A 17 9.75 1.82 -4.33
N ARG A 18 10.05 1.11 -5.42
CA ARG A 18 9.29 -0.08 -5.79
C ARG A 18 9.47 -1.19 -4.77
N ALA A 19 10.69 -1.34 -4.25
CA ALA A 19 10.99 -2.34 -3.23
C ALA A 19 10.40 -1.91 -1.88
N HIS A 20 9.58 -2.77 -1.30
CA HIS A 20 8.90 -2.45 -0.02
C HIS A 20 9.88 -2.17 1.11
N GLU A 21 11.01 -2.90 1.15
CA GLU A 21 11.98 -2.76 2.23
C GLU A 21 12.72 -1.43 2.20
N LEU A 22 12.66 -0.71 1.09
CA LEU A 22 13.31 0.60 0.97
C LEU A 22 12.37 1.76 1.27
N ARG A 23 11.08 1.49 1.43
CA ARG A 23 10.09 2.55 1.63
C ARG A 23 10.26 3.22 2.98
N ARG A 24 10.03 4.52 3.00
CA ARG A 24 10.13 5.36 4.20
C ARG A 24 8.85 6.17 4.35
N PRO A 25 8.57 6.67 5.57
CA PRO A 25 7.41 7.54 5.75
C PRO A 25 7.49 8.75 4.84
N LEU A 26 6.37 9.10 4.23
CA LEU A 26 6.30 10.24 3.33
C LEU A 26 5.92 11.50 4.10
N LYS A 27 6.42 12.65 3.62
CA LYS A 27 6.04 13.95 4.14
C LYS A 27 4.53 14.12 4.08
N ILE A 28 3.94 14.73 5.10
CA ILE A 28 2.54 15.10 5.09
C ILE A 28 2.37 16.22 4.06
N GLY A 29 1.46 16.04 3.11
CA GLY A 29 1.28 17.01 2.02
C GLY A 29 2.01 16.65 0.74
N THR A 30 2.58 15.45 0.66
CA THR A 30 3.26 14.97 -0.54
C THR A 30 2.36 15.04 -1.77
N ARG A 31 1.07 14.71 -1.62
CA ARG A 31 0.10 14.77 -2.72
C ARG A 31 0.04 16.18 -3.31
N GLU A 32 -0.07 17.18 -2.46
CA GLU A 32 -0.14 18.58 -2.88
C GLU A 32 1.15 19.02 -3.56
N ASP A 33 2.28 18.55 -3.06
CA ASP A 33 3.57 18.86 -3.67
C ASP A 33 3.67 18.31 -5.08
N ILE A 34 3.21 17.08 -5.30
CA ILE A 34 3.22 16.47 -6.64
C ILE A 34 2.30 17.23 -7.57
N ILE A 35 1.09 17.57 -7.11
CA ILE A 35 0.13 18.32 -7.92
C ILE A 35 0.73 19.65 -8.36
N ALA A 36 1.43 20.34 -7.45
CA ALA A 36 2.04 21.62 -7.75
C ALA A 36 3.16 21.50 -8.80
N GLN A 37 3.92 20.41 -8.76
CA GLN A 37 5.03 20.21 -9.71
C GLN A 37 4.57 19.64 -11.05
N HIS A 38 3.47 18.91 -11.05
CA HIS A 38 2.96 18.23 -12.24
C HIS A 38 1.48 18.54 -12.46
N PRO A 39 1.15 19.79 -12.79
CA PRO A 39 -0.26 20.15 -13.02
C PRO A 39 -0.88 19.41 -14.20
N GLU A 40 -0.04 18.84 -15.08
CA GLU A 40 -0.52 18.06 -16.23
C GLU A 40 -1.08 16.69 -15.80
N LEU A 41 -0.71 16.20 -14.60
CA LEU A 41 -1.21 14.92 -14.12
C LEU A 41 -2.58 15.09 -13.44
N GLN A 42 -3.45 14.14 -13.65
CA GLN A 42 -4.77 14.19 -13.03
C GLN A 42 -4.64 13.90 -11.53
N PRO A 43 -5.22 14.75 -10.67
CA PRO A 43 -5.12 14.53 -9.21
C PRO A 43 -5.62 13.15 -8.76
N GLY A 44 -6.65 12.61 -9.42
CA GLY A 44 -7.17 11.30 -9.09
C GLY A 44 -6.17 10.18 -9.33
N VAL A 45 -5.35 10.31 -10.37
CA VAL A 45 -4.30 9.34 -10.67
C VAL A 45 -3.22 9.39 -9.59
N ILE A 46 -2.83 10.60 -9.20
CA ILE A 46 -1.84 10.80 -8.14
C ILE A 46 -2.35 10.20 -6.83
N GLU A 47 -3.59 10.50 -6.48
CA GLU A 47 -4.18 10.00 -5.24
C GLU A 47 -4.25 8.48 -5.23
N SER A 48 -4.69 7.87 -6.33
CA SER A 48 -4.77 6.41 -6.42
C SER A 48 -3.39 5.77 -6.24
N ALA A 49 -2.38 6.33 -6.88
CA ALA A 49 -1.02 5.82 -6.77
C ALA A 49 -0.51 5.93 -5.33
N LEU A 50 -0.77 7.05 -4.66
CA LEU A 50 -0.36 7.25 -3.28
C LEU A 50 -1.09 6.28 -2.34
N GLN A 51 -2.38 6.01 -2.59
CA GLN A 51 -3.12 5.05 -1.79
C GLN A 51 -2.53 3.64 -1.92
N ILE A 52 -2.20 3.24 -3.13
CA ILE A 52 -1.57 1.93 -3.36
C ILE A 52 -0.23 1.86 -2.62
N TYR A 53 0.54 2.93 -2.69
CA TYR A 53 1.87 2.98 -2.09
C TYR A 53 1.82 2.95 -0.56
N THR A 54 0.86 3.66 0.04
CA THR A 54 0.83 3.88 1.49
C THR A 54 -0.13 2.97 2.26
N ARG A 55 -1.07 2.33 1.59
CA ARG A 55 -2.07 1.49 2.27
C ARG A 55 -1.69 0.02 2.22
N CYS A 56 -0.58 -0.30 2.84
CA CYS A 56 -0.12 -1.68 2.90
C CYS A 56 0.74 -1.86 4.15
N VAL A 57 0.82 -3.10 4.62
CA VAL A 57 1.57 -3.42 5.84
C VAL A 57 3.03 -2.98 5.75
N PRO A 58 3.75 -3.22 4.64
CA PRO A 58 5.15 -2.76 4.56
C PRO A 58 5.31 -1.27 4.81
N TYR A 59 4.40 -0.43 4.27
CA TYR A 59 4.48 1.01 4.52
C TYR A 59 4.14 1.34 5.96
N TRP A 60 3.04 0.79 6.48
CA TRP A 60 2.61 1.06 7.86
C TRP A 60 3.68 0.65 8.86
N SER A 61 4.45 -0.39 8.55
CA SER A 61 5.51 -0.87 9.43
C SER A 61 6.67 0.12 9.55
N THR A 62 6.79 1.07 8.62
CA THR A 62 7.82 2.10 8.70
C THR A 62 7.42 3.25 9.62
N LEU A 63 6.14 3.34 10.00
CA LEU A 63 5.63 4.46 10.80
C LEU A 63 5.91 4.23 12.28
N LYS A 64 7.16 4.43 12.66
CA LYS A 64 7.64 4.30 14.05
C LYS A 64 7.97 5.69 14.56
N VAL A 65 7.65 5.95 15.82
CA VAL A 65 7.88 7.26 16.43
C VAL A 65 9.34 7.68 16.25
N GLY A 66 9.55 8.90 15.79
CA GLY A 66 10.90 9.43 15.56
C GLY A 66 11.47 9.12 14.19
N ALA A 67 10.82 8.26 13.41
CA ALA A 67 11.29 7.97 12.05
C ALA A 67 11.15 9.22 11.19
N ALA A 68 12.14 9.48 10.35
CA ALA A 68 12.13 10.66 9.49
C ALA A 68 11.15 10.47 8.34
N ARG A 69 10.35 11.50 8.07
CA ARG A 69 9.53 11.58 6.88
C ARG A 69 10.34 12.24 5.78
N ILE A 70 10.19 11.78 4.56
CA ILE A 70 10.98 12.33 3.45
C ILE A 70 10.07 13.06 2.46
N ASP A 71 10.64 14.09 1.84
CA ASP A 71 9.94 14.84 0.79
C ASP A 71 10.24 14.21 -0.58
N LEU A 72 9.79 14.88 -1.65
CA LEU A 72 9.94 14.36 -3.01
C LEU A 72 11.41 14.22 -3.44
N ASP A 73 12.31 14.96 -2.81
CA ASP A 73 13.74 14.92 -3.11
C ASP A 73 14.49 13.95 -2.20
N GLY A 74 13.79 13.29 -1.27
CA GLY A 74 14.39 12.36 -0.35
C GLY A 74 14.97 13.01 0.90
N ASN A 75 14.75 14.31 1.09
CA ASN A 75 15.24 15.04 2.25
C ASN A 75 14.28 14.90 3.43
N VAL A 76 14.81 14.99 4.63
CA VAL A 76 13.99 14.92 5.84
C VAL A 76 13.01 16.09 5.86
N ALA A 77 11.74 15.78 6.04
CA ALA A 77 10.66 16.78 6.02
C ALA A 77 9.64 16.52 7.12
N GLY A 78 10.09 16.05 8.26
CA GLY A 78 9.21 15.80 9.40
C GLY A 78 9.57 14.51 10.09
N GLU A 79 8.77 14.17 11.09
CA GLU A 79 8.95 12.94 11.88
C GLU A 79 7.62 12.28 12.13
N VAL A 80 7.66 10.96 12.27
CA VAL A 80 6.49 10.19 12.66
C VAL A 80 6.21 10.44 14.14
N THR A 81 4.99 10.81 14.49
CA THR A 81 4.59 11.04 15.86
C THR A 81 4.12 9.74 16.50
N LEU A 82 3.95 9.76 17.83
CA LEU A 82 3.40 8.62 18.54
C LEU A 82 1.99 8.28 18.03
N GLU A 83 1.19 9.31 17.76
CA GLU A 83 -0.16 9.13 17.22
C GLU A 83 -0.13 8.43 15.87
N ASP A 84 0.80 8.82 15.01
CA ASP A 84 0.97 8.19 13.70
C ASP A 84 1.33 6.72 13.84
N GLN A 85 2.22 6.41 14.79
CA GLN A 85 2.62 5.03 15.04
C GLN A 85 1.45 4.20 15.57
N GLN A 86 0.68 4.74 16.48
CA GLN A 86 -0.47 4.04 17.04
C GLN A 86 -1.53 3.77 15.97
N ALA A 87 -1.78 4.76 15.11
CA ALA A 87 -2.72 4.58 14.00
C ALA A 87 -2.25 3.48 13.05
N ALA A 88 -0.95 3.45 12.77
CA ALA A 88 -0.38 2.43 11.90
C ALA A 88 -0.52 1.04 12.50
N LYS A 89 -0.26 0.90 13.80
CA LYS A 89 -0.41 -0.38 14.49
C LYS A 89 -1.85 -0.89 14.42
N LEU A 90 -2.82 -0.01 14.55
CA LEU A 90 -4.22 -0.39 14.43
C LEU A 90 -4.55 -0.87 13.02
N LYS A 91 -3.99 -0.22 12.00
CA LYS A 91 -4.20 -0.63 10.61
C LYS A 91 -3.58 -2.00 10.34
N ILE A 92 -2.39 -2.25 10.87
CA ILE A 92 -1.72 -3.54 10.74
C ILE A 92 -2.53 -4.64 11.42
N ALA A 93 -2.99 -4.38 12.64
CA ALA A 93 -3.80 -5.35 13.38
C ALA A 93 -5.10 -5.69 12.64
N LYS A 94 -5.71 -4.66 12.03
CA LYS A 94 -6.94 -4.83 11.25
C LYS A 94 -6.67 -5.69 10.01
N ALA A 95 -5.57 -5.45 9.33
CA ALA A 95 -5.17 -6.23 8.16
C ALA A 95 -4.91 -7.69 8.54
N ASP A 96 -4.26 -7.92 9.67
CA ASP A 96 -4.00 -9.27 10.18
C ASP A 96 -5.31 -9.99 10.49
N ARG A 97 -6.25 -9.31 11.11
CA ARG A 97 -7.55 -9.91 11.42
C ARG A 97 -8.30 -10.30 10.15
N ARG A 98 -8.25 -9.43 9.12
CA ARG A 98 -8.89 -9.74 7.85
C ARG A 98 -8.26 -10.95 7.18
N ALA A 99 -6.93 -11.03 7.21
CA ALA A 99 -6.21 -12.15 6.63
C ALA A 99 -6.56 -13.45 7.35
N LYS A 100 -6.61 -13.42 8.67
CA LYS A 100 -6.97 -14.60 9.47
C LYS A 100 -8.43 -15.00 9.24
N ALA A 101 -9.32 -14.03 9.16
CA ALA A 101 -10.73 -14.30 8.90
C ALA A 101 -10.92 -14.97 7.54
N ARG A 102 -10.22 -14.51 6.52
CA ARG A 102 -10.27 -15.12 5.20
C ARG A 102 -9.73 -16.54 5.22
N GLU A 103 -8.64 -16.76 5.94
CA GLU A 103 -8.04 -18.07 6.08
C GLU A 103 -8.99 -19.04 6.74
N ILE A 104 -9.67 -18.62 7.81
CA ILE A 104 -10.67 -19.42 8.49
C ILE A 104 -11.84 -19.73 7.58
N GLU A 105 -12.29 -18.74 6.83
CA GLU A 105 -13.38 -18.89 5.89
C GLU A 105 -13.04 -19.94 4.83
N ASP A 106 -11.84 -19.86 4.29
CA ASP A 106 -11.37 -20.82 3.29
C ASP A 106 -11.31 -22.22 3.85
N ARG A 107 -10.91 -22.37 5.10
CA ARG A 107 -10.87 -23.69 5.76
C ARG A 107 -12.24 -24.26 6.01
N LYS A 108 -13.22 -23.39 6.24
CA LYS A 108 -14.58 -23.82 6.52
C LYS A 108 -15.34 -24.24 5.28
N GLN A 109 -14.90 -23.77 4.14
CA GLN A 109 -15.54 -24.14 2.91
C GLN A 109 -15.33 -25.62 2.68
N PRO A 110 -16.38 -26.37 2.45
CA PRO A 110 -16.22 -27.76 2.11
C PRO A 110 -15.33 -27.79 0.91
N ALA A 111 -14.39 -28.61 0.99
CA ALA A 111 -13.49 -28.82 -0.06
C ALA A 111 -14.28 -28.75 -1.29
N ALA A 112 -14.13 -27.72 -1.89
CA ALA A 112 -14.79 -27.48 -3.04
C ALA A 112 -14.69 -28.69 -3.80
N PRO A 113 -15.71 -29.08 -4.00
CA PRO A 113 -15.70 -30.15 -4.74
C PRO A 113 -14.75 -29.95 -5.78
N PRO A 114 -14.25 -30.47 -5.66
CA PRO A 114 -13.35 -30.02 -6.41
C PRO A 114 -13.79 -29.84 -7.76
N VAL A 115 -14.30 -29.96 -7.70
CA VAL A 115 -14.40 -29.74 -8.31
C VAL A 115 -14.74 -29.25 -8.91
N LEU A 116 -14.99 -29.50 -9.25
CA LEU A 116 -15.14 -29.04 -9.58
C LEU A 116 -15.28 -28.76 -10.17
N SER A 117 -15.46 -29.11 -10.62
CA SER A 117 -15.37 -28.93 -10.96
C SER A 117 -15.61 -28.88 -11.60
N GLN A 118 -15.77 -29.28 -12.26
CA GLN A 118 -15.73 -29.36 -12.76
C GLN A 118 -15.98 -29.37 -13.30
N PRO A 119 -16.39 -29.85 -13.90
CA PRO A 119 -16.45 -30.03 -14.47
C PRO A 119 -16.61 -30.13 -15.01
N PRO A 120 -16.95 -30.64 -15.39
CA PRO A 120 -16.83 -30.74 -15.84
C PRO A 120 -16.89 -30.67 -16.47
N SER A 121 -17.12 -31.06 -16.75
CA SER A 121 -16.83 -31.07 -17.10
C SER A 121 -16.93 -31.12 -17.56
N ARG A 122 -17.17 -31.51 -17.82
CA ARG A 122 -16.96 -31.70 -18.18
C ARG A 122 -17.19 -31.98 -18.45
N ARG A 123 -17.55 -32.29 -18.78
CA ARG A 123 -17.55 -32.66 -19.01
C ARG A 123 -17.98 -32.85 -19.28
N SER A 124 -18.38 -33.11 -19.62
CA SER A 124 -18.57 -33.33 -19.83
C SER A 124 -18.90 -33.49 -20.22
N ARG A 125 -19.32 -34.04 -20.51
CA ARG A 125 -19.50 -34.17 -20.90
C ARG A 125 -19.50 -33.98 -21.49
#